data_baaf1d26a01ae6414ae5c871c7928984
#
_entry.id   baaf1d26a01ae6414ae5c871c7928984
#
_cell.length_a   1.000
_cell.length_b   1.000
_cell.length_c   1.000
_cell.angle_alpha   90.00
_cell.angle_beta   90.00
_cell.angle_gamma   90.00
#
_symmetry.space_group_name_H-M   'P 1'
#
loop_
_entity.id
_entity.type
_entity.pdbx_description
1 polymer ?
#
loop_
_entity_poly.entity_id
_entity_poly.type
_entity_poly.pdbx_seq_one_letter_code
_entity_poly.pdbx_strand_id
1 'polypeptide(L)'
;TTYSIIFGNGSNYASIELKKEAIYSNFIDRLWRAVGVRLLTEYLEGLRDGKKYRFGSAVMSDHGMELERKKLFGSNERVFCRWGELVIWNGAGVFCIGKKEDKKLAATFSYQEEDNIHVLEAAIRMFWKRGGDRLSCLLGE
;
A
#
# COMPACT_ATOMS: atom_id res chain seq x y z
N THR A 1 24.49 2.94 8.40
CA THR A 1 23.09 2.92 7.98
C THR A 1 22.20 3.29 9.16
N THR A 2 21.24 4.15 8.93
CA THR A 2 20.24 4.56 9.92
C THR A 2 18.88 4.04 9.48
N TYR A 3 18.15 3.46 10.40
CA TYR A 3 16.80 2.95 10.18
C TYR A 3 15.81 3.86 10.89
N SER A 4 14.84 4.39 10.15
CA SER A 4 13.85 5.32 10.67
C SER A 4 12.46 4.71 10.68
N ILE A 5 11.71 4.96 11.75
CA ILE A 5 10.32 4.56 11.88
C ILE A 5 9.51 5.79 12.23
N ILE A 6 8.46 6.05 11.47
CA ILE A 6 7.51 7.13 11.73
C ILE A 6 6.13 6.51 11.97
N PHE A 7 5.50 6.88 13.07
CA PHE A 7 4.15 6.39 13.37
C PHE A 7 3.33 7.47 14.07
N GLY A 8 2.04 7.40 13.93
CA GLY A 8 1.14 8.40 14.47
C GLY A 8 -0.33 8.11 14.22
N ASN A 9 -1.18 9.04 14.59
CA ASN A 9 -2.63 8.94 14.48
C ASN A 9 -3.28 10.03 13.63
N GLY A 10 -2.54 10.62 12.70
CA GLY A 10 -3.03 11.68 11.83
C GLY A 10 -2.75 13.09 12.33
N SER A 11 -2.80 13.34 13.63
CA SER A 11 -2.50 14.65 14.21
C SER A 11 -1.20 14.67 15.02
N ASN A 12 -0.79 13.52 15.55
CA ASN A 12 0.44 13.38 16.33
C ASN A 12 1.31 12.29 15.73
N TYR A 13 2.58 12.62 15.49
CA TYR A 13 3.56 11.70 14.92
C TYR A 13 4.76 11.57 15.84
N ALA A 14 5.31 10.37 15.91
CA ALA A 14 6.58 10.10 16.55
C ALA A 14 7.54 9.52 15.52
N SER A 15 8.82 9.85 15.65
CA SER A 15 9.88 9.31 14.80
C SER A 15 10.97 8.71 15.68
N ILE A 16 11.41 7.50 15.32
CA ILE A 16 12.49 6.80 16.01
C ILE A 16 13.58 6.46 15.01
N GLU A 17 14.82 6.76 15.38
CA GLU A 17 15.98 6.38 14.58
C GLU A 17 16.79 5.31 15.31
N LEU A 18 17.10 4.23 14.61
CA LEU A 18 17.85 3.10 15.13
C LEU A 18 19.06 2.82 14.24
N LYS A 19 20.19 2.51 14.86
CA LYS A 19 21.45 2.22 14.15
C LYS A 19 21.71 0.72 13.98
N LYS A 20 21.03 -0.11 14.73
CA LYS A 20 21.20 -1.57 14.68
C LYS A 20 20.02 -2.21 13.96
N GLU A 21 20.30 -2.92 12.88
CA GLU A 21 19.28 -3.61 12.09
C GLU A 21 18.46 -4.59 12.91
N ALA A 22 19.09 -5.35 13.79
CA ALA A 22 18.39 -6.34 14.62
C ALA A 22 17.36 -5.68 15.54
N ILE A 23 17.67 -4.52 16.11
CA ILE A 23 16.74 -3.77 16.97
C ILE A 23 15.61 -3.19 16.13
N TYR A 24 15.93 -2.64 14.97
CA TYR A 24 14.95 -2.12 14.03
C TYR A 24 13.96 -3.21 13.59
N SER A 25 14.46 -4.36 13.15
CA SER A 25 13.61 -5.46 12.70
C SER A 25 12.69 -5.99 13.79
N ASN A 26 13.20 -6.12 15.03
CA ASN A 26 12.41 -6.55 16.17
C ASN A 26 11.31 -5.54 16.51
N PHE A 27 11.63 -4.23 16.47
CA PHE A 27 10.66 -3.17 16.72
C PHE A 27 9.56 -3.16 15.66
N ILE A 28 9.92 -3.25 14.39
CA ILE A 28 8.97 -3.30 13.26
C ILE A 28 8.04 -4.50 13.38
N ASP A 29 8.58 -5.68 13.72
CA ASP A 29 7.78 -6.89 13.89
C ASP A 29 6.73 -6.73 15.00
N ARG A 30 7.13 -6.15 16.14
CA ARG A 30 6.22 -5.88 17.25
C ARG A 30 5.18 -4.81 16.92
N LEU A 31 5.61 -3.75 16.21
CA LEU A 31 4.70 -2.70 15.78
C LEU A 31 3.66 -3.25 14.80
N TRP A 32 4.10 -4.10 13.87
CA TRP A 32 3.20 -4.76 12.93
C TRP A 32 2.14 -5.59 13.65
N ARG A 33 2.55 -6.39 14.63
CA ARG A 33 1.60 -7.21 15.41
C ARG A 33 0.64 -6.37 16.23
N ALA A 34 1.09 -5.24 16.76
CA ALA A 34 0.26 -4.39 17.61
C ALA A 34 -0.72 -3.52 16.83
N VAL A 35 -0.27 -2.97 15.70
CA VAL A 35 -1.01 -1.92 14.96
C VAL A 35 -1.28 -2.30 13.51
N GLY A 36 -0.30 -2.87 12.80
CA GLY A 36 -0.41 -3.13 11.37
C GLY A 36 -1.53 -4.09 11.00
N VAL A 37 -1.67 -5.18 11.75
CA VAL A 37 -2.73 -6.17 11.53
C VAL A 37 -4.12 -5.55 11.76
N ARG A 38 -4.24 -4.70 12.76
CA ARG A 38 -5.49 -3.99 13.04
C ARG A 38 -5.86 -3.04 11.90
N LEU A 39 -4.91 -2.24 11.43
CA LEU A 39 -5.12 -1.34 10.30
C LEU A 39 -5.49 -2.10 9.03
N LEU A 40 -4.78 -3.19 8.77
CA LEU A 40 -5.09 -4.06 7.64
C LEU A 40 -6.53 -4.57 7.69
N THR A 41 -6.95 -5.07 8.85
CA THR A 41 -8.32 -5.57 9.05
C THR A 41 -9.35 -4.47 8.83
N GLU A 42 -9.11 -3.27 9.36
CA GLU A 42 -10.00 -2.12 9.16
C GLU A 42 -10.13 -1.74 7.68
N TYR A 43 -9.02 -1.72 6.93
CA TYR A 43 -9.07 -1.47 5.48
C TYR A 43 -9.86 -2.55 4.74
N LEU A 44 -9.61 -3.81 5.04
CA LEU A 44 -10.30 -4.92 4.37
C LEU A 44 -11.82 -4.91 4.64
N GLU A 45 -12.22 -4.64 5.88
CA GLU A 45 -13.63 -4.50 6.24
C GLU A 45 -14.28 -3.32 5.50
N GLY A 46 -13.59 -2.18 5.43
CA GLY A 46 -14.07 -1.03 4.68
C GLY A 46 -14.22 -1.31 3.20
N LEU A 47 -13.24 -1.98 2.58
CA LEU A 47 -13.30 -2.38 1.18
C LEU A 47 -14.48 -3.32 0.91
N ARG A 48 -14.70 -4.30 1.78
CA ARG A 48 -15.84 -5.20 1.68
C ARG A 48 -17.17 -4.45 1.70
N ASP A 49 -17.24 -3.39 2.50
CA ASP A 49 -18.42 -2.54 2.63
C ASP A 49 -18.54 -1.48 1.51
N GLY A 50 -17.66 -1.52 0.52
CA GLY A 50 -17.69 -0.64 -0.64
C GLY A 50 -16.92 0.66 -0.48
N LYS A 51 -16.16 0.83 0.58
CA LYS A 51 -15.29 2.00 0.75
C LYS A 51 -14.11 1.94 -0.21
N LYS A 52 -13.64 3.12 -0.57
CA LYS A 52 -12.42 3.29 -1.39
C LYS A 52 -11.41 4.10 -0.60
N TYR A 53 -10.14 3.77 -0.75
CA TYR A 53 -9.06 4.44 -0.04
C TYR A 53 -8.06 5.04 -1.03
N ARG A 54 -7.71 6.29 -0.79
CA ARG A 54 -6.72 6.98 -1.62
C ARG A 54 -5.31 6.78 -1.03
N PHE A 55 -4.38 6.41 -1.92
CA PHE A 55 -2.95 6.38 -1.63
C PHE A 55 -2.26 7.19 -2.73
N GLY A 56 -1.75 8.38 -2.41
CA GLY A 56 -1.16 9.26 -3.40
C GLY A 56 -2.13 9.56 -4.54
N SER A 57 -1.72 9.25 -5.77
CA SER A 57 -2.54 9.41 -6.97
C SER A 57 -3.46 8.22 -7.26
N ALA A 58 -3.31 7.12 -6.52
CA ALA A 58 -4.08 5.90 -6.74
C ALA A 58 -5.27 5.80 -5.79
N VAL A 59 -6.32 5.11 -6.22
CA VAL A 59 -7.50 4.82 -5.38
C VAL A 59 -7.70 3.32 -5.32
N MET A 60 -7.63 2.77 -4.11
CA MET A 60 -7.83 1.36 -3.85
C MET A 60 -9.30 1.06 -3.63
N SER A 61 -9.79 0.02 -4.29
CA SER A 61 -11.11 -0.57 -4.04
C SER A 61 -10.96 -2.08 -3.87
N ASP A 62 -12.06 -2.75 -3.55
CA ASP A 62 -12.00 -4.18 -3.26
C ASP A 62 -11.54 -5.03 -4.45
N HIS A 63 -11.88 -4.63 -5.67
CA HIS A 63 -11.61 -5.40 -6.88
C HIS A 63 -10.39 -4.94 -7.68
N GLY A 64 -9.73 -3.89 -7.25
CA GLY A 64 -8.55 -3.37 -7.96
C GLY A 64 -8.16 -1.97 -7.53
N MET A 65 -7.38 -1.33 -8.39
CA MET A 65 -6.93 0.04 -8.16
C MET A 65 -7.18 0.91 -9.38
N GLU A 66 -7.57 2.14 -9.12
CA GLU A 66 -7.62 3.19 -10.13
C GLU A 66 -6.25 3.87 -10.15
N LEU A 67 -5.60 3.84 -11.30
CA LEU A 67 -4.28 4.43 -11.52
C LEU A 67 -4.40 5.62 -12.45
N GLU A 68 -3.47 6.54 -12.35
CA GLU A 68 -3.41 7.75 -13.15
C GLU A 68 -2.31 7.65 -14.19
N ARG A 69 -2.64 7.99 -15.45
CA ARG A 69 -1.68 8.18 -16.53
C ARG A 69 -1.54 9.67 -16.78
N LYS A 70 -0.33 10.18 -16.60
CA LYS A 70 -0.03 11.58 -16.90
C LYS A 70 -0.01 11.82 -18.39
N LYS A 71 -0.71 12.88 -18.83
CA LYS A 71 -0.69 13.32 -20.22
C LYS A 71 0.06 14.65 -20.33
N LEU A 72 0.73 14.84 -21.46
CA LEU A 72 1.41 16.11 -21.75
C LEU A 72 0.41 17.25 -21.98
N PHE A 73 -0.75 16.93 -22.53
CA PHE A 73 -1.80 17.90 -22.83
C PHE A 73 -3.14 17.38 -22.32
N GLY A 74 -3.93 18.27 -21.72
CA GLY A 74 -5.24 17.94 -21.19
C GLY A 74 -5.19 17.33 -19.80
N SER A 75 -6.32 16.83 -19.34
CA SER A 75 -6.44 16.18 -18.03
C SER A 75 -5.78 14.81 -18.04
N ASN A 76 -5.18 14.44 -16.90
CA ASN A 76 -4.64 13.11 -16.72
C ASN A 76 -5.76 12.06 -16.83
N GLU A 77 -5.42 10.92 -17.41
CA GLU A 77 -6.33 9.81 -17.57
C GLU A 77 -6.33 8.95 -16.31
N ARG A 78 -7.50 8.55 -15.84
CA ARG A 78 -7.65 7.60 -14.72
C ARG A 78 -8.24 6.31 -15.24
N VAL A 79 -7.60 5.20 -14.91
CA VAL A 79 -7.98 3.87 -15.40
C VAL A 79 -8.08 2.91 -14.22
N PHE A 80 -9.21 2.23 -14.12
CA PHE A 80 -9.39 1.17 -13.14
C PHE A 80 -8.76 -0.13 -13.66
N CYS A 81 -7.92 -0.74 -12.82
CA CYS A 81 -7.27 -2.00 -13.12
C CYS A 81 -7.65 -3.04 -12.06
N ARG A 82 -8.10 -4.20 -12.50
CA ARG A 82 -8.37 -5.32 -11.60
C ARG A 82 -7.05 -5.87 -11.04
N TRP A 83 -7.10 -6.51 -9.88
CA TRP A 83 -5.89 -7.05 -9.23
C TRP A 83 -5.07 -7.96 -10.16
N GLY A 84 -5.74 -8.79 -10.97
CA GLY A 84 -5.06 -9.66 -11.92
C GLY A 84 -4.34 -8.94 -13.07
N GLU A 85 -4.65 -7.67 -13.30
CA GLU A 85 -4.01 -6.85 -14.35
C GLU A 85 -2.81 -6.05 -13.83
N LEU A 86 -2.50 -6.14 -12.53
CA LEU A 86 -1.50 -5.33 -11.87
C LEU A 86 -0.23 -6.11 -11.54
N VAL A 87 0.89 -5.39 -11.49
CA VAL A 87 2.17 -5.89 -10.99
C VAL A 87 2.72 -4.90 -9.97
N ILE A 88 3.55 -5.39 -9.05
CA ILE A 88 4.24 -4.54 -8.08
C ILE A 88 5.74 -4.74 -8.16
N TRP A 89 6.46 -3.71 -7.76
CA TRP A 89 7.92 -3.77 -7.63
C TRP A 89 8.37 -2.75 -6.59
N ASN A 90 9.62 -2.89 -6.14
CA ASN A 90 10.22 -1.95 -5.21
C ASN A 90 11.40 -1.24 -5.88
N GLY A 91 11.52 0.05 -5.58
CA GLY A 91 12.73 0.82 -5.84
C GLY A 91 13.38 1.23 -4.52
N ALA A 92 14.37 2.10 -4.58
CA ALA A 92 15.00 2.64 -3.39
C ALA A 92 14.01 3.54 -2.62
N GLY A 93 13.56 3.09 -1.46
CA GLY A 93 12.64 3.83 -0.60
C GLY A 93 11.23 3.99 -1.13
N VAL A 94 10.84 3.23 -2.17
CA VAL A 94 9.50 3.34 -2.78
C VAL A 94 8.89 1.97 -3.05
N PHE A 95 7.58 1.93 -3.01
CA PHE A 95 6.75 0.83 -3.48
C PHE A 95 6.01 1.28 -4.72
N CYS A 96 6.00 0.45 -5.75
CA CYS A 96 5.37 0.78 -7.03
C CYS A 96 4.33 -0.25 -7.42
N ILE A 97 3.24 0.21 -8.02
CA ILE A 97 2.21 -0.64 -8.60
C ILE A 97 1.86 -0.11 -9.99
N GLY A 98 1.68 -1.00 -10.94
CA GLY A 98 1.36 -0.61 -12.30
C GLY A 98 0.60 -1.69 -13.05
N LYS A 99 0.06 -1.31 -14.20
CA LYS A 99 -0.64 -2.25 -15.08
C LYS A 99 0.38 -3.10 -15.83
N LYS A 100 0.14 -4.40 -15.89
CA LYS A 100 0.90 -5.31 -16.75
C LYS A 100 0.86 -4.78 -18.18
N GLU A 101 1.98 -4.84 -18.88
CA GLU A 101 2.09 -4.42 -20.28
C GLU A 101 1.94 -2.91 -20.54
N ASP A 102 1.64 -2.11 -19.52
CA ASP A 102 1.56 -0.65 -19.64
C ASP A 102 2.19 0.04 -18.43
N LYS A 103 3.50 0.14 -18.43
CA LYS A 103 4.26 0.73 -17.32
C LYS A 103 4.04 2.24 -17.14
N LYS A 104 3.45 2.91 -18.11
CA LYS A 104 3.09 4.33 -17.98
C LYS A 104 1.87 4.53 -17.08
N LEU A 105 1.06 3.50 -16.92
CA LEU A 105 -0.07 3.49 -16.00
C LEU A 105 0.39 2.86 -14.70
N ALA A 106 0.93 3.69 -13.82
CA ALA A 106 1.55 3.24 -12.58
C ALA A 106 1.47 4.31 -11.49
N ALA A 107 1.64 3.88 -10.25
CA ALA A 107 1.77 4.76 -9.10
C ALA A 107 3.03 4.37 -8.31
N THR A 108 3.69 5.37 -7.77
CA THR A 108 4.88 5.23 -6.93
C THR A 108 4.60 5.86 -5.58
N PHE A 109 4.88 5.12 -4.52
CA PHE A 109 4.62 5.56 -3.15
C PHE A 109 5.92 5.56 -2.35
N SER A 110 6.23 6.71 -1.75
CA SER A 110 7.35 6.81 -0.81
C SER A 110 6.95 6.22 0.53
N TYR A 111 7.77 5.33 1.07
CA TYR A 111 7.53 4.79 2.42
C TYR A 111 7.61 5.87 3.51
N GLN A 112 8.31 6.96 3.24
CA GLN A 112 8.44 8.05 4.19
C GLN A 112 7.33 9.09 4.09
N GLU A 113 6.81 9.32 2.90
CA GLU A 113 5.87 10.41 2.62
C GLU A 113 4.41 9.97 2.62
N GLU A 114 4.14 8.72 2.26
CA GLU A 114 2.78 8.20 2.19
C GLU A 114 2.47 7.33 3.41
N ASP A 115 1.42 7.70 4.13
CA ASP A 115 0.98 6.96 5.31
C ASP A 115 0.46 5.57 4.93
N ASN A 116 0.79 4.59 5.76
CA ASN A 116 0.25 3.22 5.67
C ASN A 116 0.60 2.45 4.38
N ILE A 117 1.63 2.87 3.65
CA ILE A 117 2.06 2.16 2.44
C ILE A 117 2.53 0.74 2.77
N HIS A 118 3.15 0.52 3.92
CA HIS A 118 3.53 -0.82 4.35
C HIS A 118 2.32 -1.73 4.53
N VAL A 119 1.20 -1.19 5.01
CA VAL A 119 -0.05 -1.95 5.17
C VAL A 119 -0.63 -2.30 3.80
N LEU A 120 -0.65 -1.35 2.87
CA LEU A 120 -1.09 -1.58 1.50
C LEU A 120 -0.25 -2.66 0.81
N GLU A 121 1.07 -2.53 0.88
CA GLU A 121 1.98 -3.51 0.28
C GLU A 121 1.77 -4.90 0.86
N ALA A 122 1.67 -5.02 2.18
CA ALA A 122 1.42 -6.29 2.84
C ALA A 122 0.11 -6.93 2.39
N ALA A 123 -0.96 -6.14 2.30
CA ALA A 123 -2.26 -6.60 1.84
C ALA A 123 -2.19 -7.18 0.42
N ILE A 124 -1.56 -6.46 -0.50
CA ILE A 124 -1.43 -6.88 -1.90
C ILE A 124 -0.58 -8.16 -2.01
N ARG A 125 0.54 -8.23 -1.29
CA ARG A 125 1.42 -9.41 -1.33
C ARG A 125 0.72 -10.64 -0.77
N MET A 126 -0.01 -10.51 0.34
CA MET A 126 -0.79 -11.60 0.92
C MET A 126 -1.90 -12.06 -0.03
N PHE A 127 -2.58 -11.11 -0.65
CA PHE A 127 -3.64 -11.39 -1.62
C PHE A 127 -3.13 -12.18 -2.83
N TRP A 128 -2.01 -11.77 -3.41
CA TRP A 128 -1.46 -12.48 -4.56
C TRP A 128 -0.96 -13.88 -4.22
N LYS A 129 -0.47 -14.06 -3.01
CA LYS A 129 -0.05 -15.37 -2.54
C LYS A 129 -1.25 -16.32 -2.37
N ARG A 130 -2.37 -15.77 -1.90
CA ARG A 130 -3.60 -16.52 -1.69
C ARG A 130 -4.39 -16.72 -3.00
N GLY A 131 -4.42 -15.70 -3.85
CA GLY A 131 -5.29 -15.66 -5.02
C GLY A 131 -6.71 -15.22 -4.69
N GLY A 132 -7.44 -14.78 -5.70
CA GLY A 132 -8.80 -14.29 -5.56
C GLY A 132 -9.07 -13.12 -6.50
N ASP A 133 -10.28 -12.58 -6.46
CA ASP A 133 -10.71 -11.47 -7.29
C ASP A 133 -10.94 -10.17 -6.51
N ARG A 134 -10.99 -10.25 -5.18
CA ARG A 134 -11.19 -9.10 -4.31
C ARG A 134 -10.28 -9.18 -3.08
N LEU A 135 -9.79 -8.01 -2.66
CA LEU A 135 -8.83 -7.94 -1.57
C LEU A 135 -9.42 -8.39 -0.23
N SER A 136 -10.71 -8.11 0.01
CA SER A 136 -11.40 -8.48 1.25
C SER A 136 -11.52 -9.99 1.46
N CYS A 137 -11.19 -10.81 0.46
CA CYS A 137 -11.12 -12.26 0.66
C CYS A 137 -10.08 -12.66 1.71
N LEU A 138 -9.13 -11.78 2.02
CA LEU A 138 -8.17 -11.99 3.09
C LEU A 138 -8.82 -12.06 4.48
N LEU A 139 -10.05 -11.59 4.63
CA LEU A 139 -10.82 -11.72 5.88
C LEU A 139 -11.31 -13.15 6.14
N GLY A 140 -11.07 -14.09 5.23
CA GLY A 140 -11.44 -15.49 5.43
C GLY A 140 -12.82 -15.86 4.92
N GLU A 141 -13.37 -15.07 4.05
CA GLU A 141 -14.66 -15.38 3.39
C GLU A 141 -14.50 -16.22 2.15
#